data_0223d554a21a0dafc21b29830269bad8
#
_entry.id   0223d554a21a0dafc21b29830269bad8
#
_cell.length_a   1.000
_cell.length_b   1.000
_cell.length_c   1.000
_cell.angle_alpha   90.00
_cell.angle_beta   90.00
_cell.angle_gamma   90.00
#
_symmetry.space_group_name_H-M   'P 1'
#
loop_
_entity.id
_entity.type
_entity.pdbx_description
1 polymer ?
#
loop_
_entity_poly.entity_id
_entity_poly.type
_entity_poly.pdbx_seq_one_letter_code
_entity_poly.pdbx_strand_id
1 'polypeptide(L)'
;DVILGGHSHDLIFDITEGKNLQYSPIGEPVVITQAGRDGKNFGVLNVEYDKNGVIVKAQNNVYKTSEYNKSLLMTTTADIVLGQSPVLGKVESVPVLTDRMNIEENGYSEVFLDIVRQETGAEIILMNSANFRGSLDLGDFTARDIGGIFPFKNKMCVVELSERRLIDALNHGGSSLVAPDLKPSILQVSGMN
;
A
#
# COMPACT_ATOMS: atom_id res chain seq x y z
N ASP A 1 -24.29 -13.14 8.60
CA ASP A 1 -23.55 -11.87 8.77
C ASP A 1 -22.65 -11.58 7.57
N VAL A 2 -22.31 -10.30 7.37
CA VAL A 2 -21.35 -9.84 6.34
C VAL A 2 -20.24 -9.07 7.04
N ILE A 3 -18.98 -9.40 6.68
CA ILE A 3 -17.78 -8.68 7.13
C ILE A 3 -17.14 -8.02 5.91
N LEU A 4 -17.12 -6.68 5.91
CA LEU A 4 -16.39 -5.90 4.92
C LEU A 4 -14.99 -5.60 5.49
N GLY A 5 -13.98 -6.27 4.93
CA GLY A 5 -12.59 -6.16 5.37
C GLY A 5 -11.85 -4.98 4.77
N GLY A 6 -10.68 -4.72 5.33
CA GLY A 6 -9.73 -3.71 4.86
C GLY A 6 -8.34 -3.94 5.43
N HIS A 7 -7.41 -2.99 5.24
CA HIS A 7 -6.06 -2.94 5.80
C HIS A 7 -5.08 -4.00 5.29
N SER A 8 -5.46 -5.26 5.14
CA SER A 8 -4.55 -6.32 4.67
C SER A 8 -4.17 -6.18 3.18
N HIS A 9 -4.91 -5.36 2.42
CA HIS A 9 -4.76 -5.13 0.98
C HIS A 9 -5.10 -6.35 0.10
N ASP A 10 -5.62 -7.42 0.67
CA ASP A 10 -5.97 -8.61 -0.09
C ASP A 10 -7.26 -8.38 -0.90
N LEU A 11 -7.35 -9.03 -2.04
CA LEU A 11 -8.57 -9.07 -2.84
C LEU A 11 -9.32 -10.36 -2.50
N ILE A 12 -10.41 -10.23 -1.73
CA ILE A 12 -11.23 -11.34 -1.25
C ILE A 12 -12.63 -11.18 -1.82
N PHE A 13 -12.99 -11.96 -2.85
CA PHE A 13 -14.25 -11.78 -3.56
C PHE A 13 -15.00 -13.08 -3.89
N ASP A 14 -14.29 -14.18 -4.15
CA ASP A 14 -14.94 -15.46 -4.40
C ASP A 14 -15.59 -15.97 -3.11
N ILE A 15 -16.89 -16.29 -3.17
CA ILE A 15 -17.58 -16.84 -2.01
C ILE A 15 -17.30 -18.33 -1.98
N THR A 16 -16.28 -18.71 -1.21
CA THR A 16 -15.77 -20.08 -1.12
C THR A 16 -15.82 -20.54 0.33
N GLU A 17 -16.50 -21.65 0.57
CA GLU A 17 -16.61 -22.29 1.87
C GLU A 17 -15.22 -22.65 2.44
N GLY A 18 -15.04 -22.40 3.74
CA GLY A 18 -13.77 -22.60 4.44
C GLY A 18 -12.72 -21.51 4.19
N LYS A 19 -12.98 -20.57 3.27
CA LYS A 19 -12.14 -19.39 3.03
C LYS A 19 -12.84 -18.13 3.52
N ASN A 20 -13.66 -17.52 2.69
CA ASN A 20 -14.37 -16.30 2.99
C ASN A 20 -15.90 -16.47 3.13
N LEU A 21 -16.39 -17.70 3.03
CA LEU A 21 -17.67 -18.16 3.58
C LEU A 21 -17.35 -19.02 4.81
N GLN A 22 -17.64 -18.49 5.97
CA GLN A 22 -17.47 -19.14 7.27
C GLN A 22 -18.84 -19.35 7.92
N TYR A 23 -18.84 -20.03 9.05
CA TYR A 23 -20.06 -20.24 9.83
C TYR A 23 -19.86 -19.75 11.25
N SER A 24 -20.86 -19.08 11.79
CA SER A 24 -20.90 -18.68 13.19
C SER A 24 -20.95 -19.91 14.11
N PRO A 25 -20.69 -19.76 15.43
CA PRO A 25 -20.83 -20.87 16.39
C PRO A 25 -22.19 -21.53 16.41
N ILE A 26 -23.22 -20.86 15.92
CA ILE A 26 -24.59 -21.40 15.82
C ILE A 26 -24.94 -21.88 14.41
N GLY A 27 -23.93 -21.98 13.52
CA GLY A 27 -24.07 -22.54 12.17
C GLY A 27 -24.62 -21.58 11.12
N GLU A 28 -24.72 -20.27 11.39
CA GLU A 28 -25.19 -19.30 10.41
C GLU A 28 -24.07 -18.81 9.49
N PRO A 29 -24.33 -18.62 8.18
CA PRO A 29 -23.31 -18.16 7.23
C PRO A 29 -22.79 -16.76 7.55
N VAL A 30 -21.47 -16.60 7.40
CA VAL A 30 -20.75 -15.33 7.50
C VAL A 30 -19.92 -15.14 6.24
N VAL A 31 -20.25 -14.11 5.46
CA VAL A 31 -19.53 -13.77 4.22
C VAL A 31 -18.51 -12.68 4.51
N ILE A 32 -17.25 -12.93 4.14
CA ILE A 32 -16.14 -11.99 4.31
C ILE A 32 -15.71 -11.52 2.91
N THR A 33 -15.60 -10.21 2.71
CA THR A 33 -15.13 -9.67 1.42
C THR A 33 -14.25 -8.44 1.61
N GLN A 34 -13.34 -8.22 0.68
CA GLN A 34 -12.43 -7.08 0.65
C GLN A 34 -12.04 -6.76 -0.79
N ALA A 35 -12.05 -5.50 -1.19
CA ALA A 35 -11.82 -5.06 -2.56
C ALA A 35 -10.34 -4.76 -2.91
N GLY A 36 -9.39 -5.23 -2.11
CA GLY A 36 -7.97 -4.96 -2.31
C GLY A 36 -7.54 -3.61 -1.73
N ARG A 37 -6.75 -2.84 -2.48
CA ARG A 37 -6.15 -1.57 -2.01
C ARG A 37 -6.21 -0.47 -3.06
N ASP A 38 -5.93 0.76 -2.63
CA ASP A 38 -5.66 1.95 -3.45
C ASP A 38 -6.82 2.32 -4.38
N GLY A 39 -8.05 1.87 -4.08
CA GLY A 39 -9.21 2.12 -4.94
C GLY A 39 -9.11 1.46 -6.33
N LYS A 40 -8.21 0.49 -6.52
CA LYS A 40 -8.03 -0.22 -7.80
C LYS A 40 -9.25 -1.05 -8.20
N ASN A 41 -10.01 -1.50 -7.21
CA ASN A 41 -11.22 -2.28 -7.40
C ASN A 41 -12.35 -1.76 -6.53
N PHE A 42 -13.60 -2.07 -6.94
CA PHE A 42 -14.76 -1.98 -6.08
C PHE A 42 -15.58 -3.28 -6.18
N GLY A 43 -16.22 -3.64 -5.08
CA GLY A 43 -17.05 -4.83 -5.00
C GLY A 43 -18.53 -4.47 -4.94
N VAL A 44 -19.37 -5.30 -5.55
CA VAL A 44 -20.80 -5.28 -5.40
C VAL A 44 -21.26 -6.61 -4.84
N LEU A 45 -21.59 -6.62 -3.55
CA LEU A 45 -22.08 -7.79 -2.85
C LEU A 45 -23.60 -7.76 -2.77
N ASN A 46 -24.24 -8.75 -3.38
CA ASN A 46 -25.68 -8.98 -3.30
C ASN A 46 -25.93 -10.10 -2.31
N VAL A 47 -26.79 -9.87 -1.32
CA VAL A 47 -27.09 -10.83 -0.27
C VAL A 47 -28.61 -10.98 -0.15
N GLU A 48 -29.08 -12.22 -0.12
CA GLU A 48 -30.48 -12.55 0.15
C GLU A 48 -30.57 -13.16 1.55
N TYR A 49 -31.52 -12.70 2.34
CA TYR A 49 -31.77 -13.18 3.69
C TYR A 49 -33.12 -13.88 3.78
N ASP A 50 -33.22 -14.87 4.62
CA ASP A 50 -34.50 -15.45 4.98
C ASP A 50 -35.26 -14.54 5.98
N LYS A 51 -36.46 -14.98 6.38
CA LYS A 51 -37.32 -14.25 7.34
C LYS A 51 -36.70 -14.08 8.74
N ASN A 52 -35.68 -14.85 9.07
CA ASN A 52 -34.98 -14.81 10.35
C ASN A 52 -33.69 -13.96 10.28
N GLY A 53 -33.36 -13.40 9.09
CA GLY A 53 -32.14 -12.63 8.87
C GLY A 53 -30.90 -13.48 8.59
N VAL A 54 -31.09 -14.77 8.26
CA VAL A 54 -29.98 -15.67 7.91
C VAL A 54 -29.71 -15.57 6.41
N ILE A 55 -28.42 -15.49 6.02
CA ILE A 55 -28.02 -15.46 4.61
C ILE A 55 -28.39 -16.78 3.94
N VAL A 56 -29.17 -16.70 2.88
CA VAL A 56 -29.53 -17.87 2.05
C VAL A 56 -28.85 -17.86 0.69
N LYS A 57 -28.38 -16.68 0.27
CA LYS A 57 -27.60 -16.55 -0.96
C LYS A 57 -26.73 -15.31 -0.88
N ALA A 58 -25.49 -15.43 -1.40
CA ALA A 58 -24.61 -14.32 -1.56
C ALA A 58 -23.85 -14.41 -2.89
N GLN A 59 -23.68 -13.28 -3.55
CA GLN A 59 -22.91 -13.16 -4.79
C GLN A 59 -22.11 -11.87 -4.74
N ASN A 60 -20.80 -11.98 -4.90
CA ASN A 60 -19.90 -10.84 -4.95
C ASN A 60 -19.28 -10.72 -6.35
N ASN A 61 -19.35 -9.52 -6.92
CA ASN A 61 -18.68 -9.18 -8.17
C ASN A 61 -17.67 -8.08 -7.91
N VAL A 62 -16.48 -8.23 -8.46
CA VAL A 62 -15.41 -7.24 -8.35
C VAL A 62 -15.12 -6.63 -9.71
N TYR A 63 -14.99 -5.32 -9.74
CA TYR A 63 -14.75 -4.53 -10.93
C TYR A 63 -13.48 -3.70 -10.76
N LYS A 64 -12.68 -3.60 -11.81
CA LYS A 64 -11.51 -2.71 -11.81
C LYS A 64 -11.95 -1.28 -12.07
N THR A 65 -11.55 -0.36 -11.23
CA THR A 65 -11.89 1.06 -11.38
C THR A 65 -11.35 1.68 -12.67
N SER A 66 -10.23 1.16 -13.19
CA SER A 66 -9.65 1.60 -14.47
C SER A 66 -10.53 1.34 -15.71
N GLU A 67 -11.52 0.46 -15.59
CA GLU A 67 -12.45 0.13 -16.69
C GLU A 67 -13.62 1.12 -16.76
N TYR A 68 -13.71 2.07 -15.84
CA TYR A 68 -14.79 3.04 -15.75
C TYR A 68 -14.30 4.46 -15.96
N ASN A 69 -15.12 5.27 -16.62
CA ASN A 69 -14.84 6.69 -16.81
C ASN A 69 -14.92 7.45 -15.48
N LYS A 70 -13.99 8.40 -15.30
CA LYS A 70 -14.02 9.31 -14.15
C LYS A 70 -15.28 10.16 -14.20
N SER A 71 -15.99 10.28 -13.10
CA SER A 71 -17.10 11.22 -12.98
C SER A 71 -16.55 12.64 -12.96
N LEU A 72 -16.99 13.47 -13.93
CA LEU A 72 -16.58 14.89 -13.98
C LEU A 72 -16.95 15.62 -12.69
N LEU A 73 -18.15 15.38 -12.17
CA LEU A 73 -18.61 16.00 -10.91
C LEU A 73 -17.68 15.64 -9.74
N MET A 74 -17.35 14.35 -9.59
CA MET A 74 -16.47 13.89 -8.50
C MET A 74 -15.05 14.43 -8.66
N THR A 75 -14.53 14.46 -9.88
CA THR A 75 -13.20 15.02 -10.15
C THR A 75 -13.15 16.50 -9.81
N THR A 76 -14.13 17.29 -10.30
CA THR A 76 -14.21 18.72 -10.00
C THR A 76 -14.38 18.98 -8.50
N THR A 77 -15.21 18.20 -7.81
CA THR A 77 -15.39 18.32 -6.36
C THR A 77 -14.10 18.02 -5.61
N ALA A 78 -13.39 16.96 -6.03
CA ALA A 78 -12.08 16.64 -5.42
C ALA A 78 -11.08 17.76 -5.63
N ASP A 79 -11.01 18.35 -6.82
CA ASP A 79 -10.12 19.48 -7.12
C ASP A 79 -10.45 20.72 -6.28
N ILE A 80 -11.73 20.99 -6.06
CA ILE A 80 -12.18 22.11 -5.19
C ILE A 80 -11.79 21.83 -3.73
N VAL A 81 -12.08 20.64 -3.21
CA VAL A 81 -11.87 20.29 -1.80
C VAL A 81 -10.38 20.19 -1.47
N LEU A 82 -9.62 19.56 -2.36
CA LEU A 82 -8.18 19.34 -2.16
C LEU A 82 -7.34 20.57 -2.49
N GLY A 83 -7.90 21.54 -3.22
CA GLY A 83 -7.19 22.71 -3.74
C GLY A 83 -6.17 22.34 -4.83
N GLN A 84 -5.59 23.35 -5.44
CA GLN A 84 -4.46 23.17 -6.36
C GLN A 84 -3.17 23.01 -5.57
N SER A 85 -2.40 21.98 -5.86
CA SER A 85 -1.07 21.82 -5.31
C SER A 85 -0.05 22.38 -6.30
N PRO A 86 0.89 23.23 -5.88
CA PRO A 86 1.88 23.79 -6.79
C PRO A 86 2.73 22.68 -7.41
N VAL A 87 3.07 22.86 -8.67
CA VAL A 87 4.04 22.00 -9.37
C VAL A 87 5.42 22.24 -8.73
N LEU A 88 6.05 21.16 -8.31
CA LEU A 88 7.38 21.17 -7.70
C LEU A 88 8.49 20.86 -8.68
N GLY A 89 8.17 20.15 -9.75
CA GLY A 89 9.13 19.71 -10.74
C GLY A 89 8.51 18.80 -11.78
N LYS A 90 9.38 18.23 -12.62
CA LYS A 90 8.99 17.33 -13.69
C LYS A 90 9.82 16.06 -13.66
N VAL A 91 9.17 14.93 -13.86
CA VAL A 91 9.80 13.63 -14.00
C VAL A 91 10.00 13.32 -15.48
N GLU A 92 11.24 13.18 -15.90
CA GLU A 92 11.57 12.88 -17.30
C GLU A 92 11.87 11.40 -17.52
N SER A 93 12.40 10.73 -16.48
CA SER A 93 12.69 9.30 -16.49
C SER A 93 12.39 8.72 -15.12
N VAL A 94 11.56 7.68 -15.03
CA VAL A 94 11.12 7.10 -13.75
C VAL A 94 11.64 5.68 -13.63
N PRO A 95 12.43 5.38 -12.61
CA PRO A 95 12.61 4.00 -12.16
C PRO A 95 11.28 3.42 -11.75
N VAL A 96 10.90 2.29 -12.31
CA VAL A 96 9.61 1.66 -12.02
C VAL A 96 9.59 1.15 -10.59
N LEU A 97 8.58 1.57 -9.81
CA LEU A 97 8.31 0.97 -8.52
C LEU A 97 7.76 -0.44 -8.76
N THR A 98 8.50 -1.46 -8.36
CA THR A 98 8.14 -2.85 -8.58
C THR A 98 7.31 -3.40 -7.42
N ASP A 99 6.49 -4.41 -7.69
CA ASP A 99 5.78 -5.16 -6.63
C ASP A 99 6.75 -5.89 -5.69
N ARG A 100 8.02 -5.98 -6.07
CA ARG A 100 9.11 -6.63 -5.32
C ARG A 100 9.88 -5.69 -4.39
N MET A 101 9.56 -4.41 -4.30
CA MET A 101 10.24 -3.43 -3.44
C MET A 101 10.41 -3.91 -1.98
N ASN A 102 9.51 -4.77 -1.51
CA ASN A 102 9.58 -5.32 -0.15
C ASN A 102 10.58 -6.46 0.02
N ILE A 103 11.16 -6.97 -1.06
CA ILE A 103 12.07 -8.13 -1.05
C ILE A 103 13.39 -7.89 -1.81
N GLU A 104 13.53 -6.78 -2.51
CA GLU A 104 14.75 -6.42 -3.23
C GLU A 104 14.98 -4.91 -3.23
N GLU A 105 16.22 -4.50 -3.49
CA GLU A 105 16.56 -3.10 -3.71
C GLU A 105 15.84 -2.54 -4.92
N ASN A 106 15.52 -1.27 -4.87
CA ASN A 106 14.73 -0.62 -5.90
C ASN A 106 15.35 0.73 -6.28
N GLY A 107 15.63 0.92 -7.56
CA GLY A 107 16.29 2.14 -8.05
C GLY A 107 15.55 3.44 -7.75
N TYR A 108 14.22 3.40 -7.60
CA TYR A 108 13.44 4.57 -7.18
C TYR A 108 13.71 4.95 -5.72
N SER A 109 13.74 3.96 -4.81
CA SER A 109 14.11 4.20 -3.42
C SER A 109 15.56 4.64 -3.27
N GLU A 110 16.47 4.08 -4.06
CA GLU A 110 17.88 4.45 -4.07
C GLU A 110 18.05 5.94 -4.39
N VAL A 111 17.48 6.43 -5.49
CA VAL A 111 17.55 7.86 -5.86
C VAL A 111 16.98 8.74 -4.76
N PHE A 112 15.82 8.38 -4.18
CA PHE A 112 15.22 9.15 -3.09
C PHE A 112 16.12 9.17 -1.85
N LEU A 113 16.65 8.02 -1.45
CA LEU A 113 17.51 7.91 -0.27
C LEU A 113 18.84 8.62 -0.47
N ASP A 114 19.38 8.65 -1.69
CA ASP A 114 20.58 9.42 -2.03
C ASP A 114 20.36 10.92 -1.86
N ILE A 115 19.22 11.44 -2.29
CA ILE A 115 18.85 12.84 -2.06
C ILE A 115 18.78 13.13 -0.56
N VAL A 116 18.11 12.27 0.21
CA VAL A 116 18.00 12.44 1.67
C VAL A 116 19.38 12.37 2.33
N ARG A 117 20.25 11.48 1.87
CA ARG A 117 21.62 11.35 2.38
C ARG A 117 22.43 12.64 2.15
N GLN A 118 22.33 13.21 0.97
CA GLN A 118 22.98 14.47 0.64
C GLN A 118 22.47 15.63 1.50
N GLU A 119 21.16 15.74 1.67
CA GLU A 119 20.53 16.80 2.44
C GLU A 119 20.81 16.71 3.95
N THR A 120 20.92 15.51 4.48
CA THR A 120 21.16 15.28 5.92
C THR A 120 22.64 15.22 6.29
N GLY A 121 23.52 14.98 5.30
CA GLY A 121 24.95 14.73 5.55
C GLY A 121 25.23 13.39 6.25
N ALA A 122 24.24 12.51 6.35
CA ALA A 122 24.43 11.17 6.93
C ALA A 122 25.25 10.28 6.00
N GLU A 123 26.08 9.40 6.56
CA GLU A 123 26.87 8.44 5.77
C GLU A 123 25.98 7.37 5.15
N ILE A 124 24.97 6.91 5.90
CA ILE A 124 24.06 5.82 5.53
C ILE A 124 22.62 6.26 5.83
N ILE A 125 21.71 5.93 4.92
CA ILE A 125 20.26 6.07 5.15
C ILE A 125 19.62 4.69 5.13
N LEU A 126 18.76 4.44 6.11
CA LEU A 126 17.92 3.25 6.19
C LEU A 126 16.46 3.68 6.19
N MET A 127 15.65 3.10 5.34
CA MET A 127 14.20 3.34 5.30
C MET A 127 13.43 2.05 5.07
N ASN A 128 12.39 1.84 5.85
CA ASN A 128 11.49 0.70 5.62
C ASN A 128 10.83 0.81 4.24
N SER A 129 10.91 -0.23 3.44
CA SER A 129 10.28 -0.30 2.11
C SER A 129 8.78 0.03 2.12
N ALA A 130 8.08 -0.31 3.20
CA ALA A 130 6.65 -0.02 3.37
C ALA A 130 6.32 1.49 3.46
N ASN A 131 7.31 2.36 3.60
CA ASN A 131 7.10 3.81 3.55
C ASN A 131 6.82 4.33 2.13
N PHE A 132 7.29 3.62 1.12
CA PHE A 132 7.03 3.96 -0.28
C PHE A 132 5.67 3.40 -0.71
N ARG A 133 4.68 4.28 -0.91
CA ARG A 133 3.29 3.88 -1.23
C ARG A 133 2.92 4.07 -2.69
N GLY A 134 3.76 4.69 -3.47
CA GLY A 134 3.55 4.94 -4.89
C GLY A 134 4.82 5.38 -5.58
N SER A 135 4.71 5.65 -6.87
CA SER A 135 5.74 6.25 -7.72
C SER A 135 5.27 7.58 -8.26
N LEU A 136 6.19 8.35 -8.84
CA LEU A 136 5.84 9.50 -9.67
C LEU A 136 5.70 9.05 -11.12
N ASP A 137 4.62 9.44 -11.75
CA ASP A 137 4.44 9.29 -13.20
C ASP A 137 5.32 10.28 -13.96
N LEU A 138 5.52 10.02 -15.26
CA LEU A 138 6.19 10.97 -16.14
C LEU A 138 5.38 12.27 -16.26
N GLY A 139 6.04 13.39 -16.24
CA GLY A 139 5.44 14.71 -16.33
C GLY A 139 5.59 15.52 -15.05
N ASP A 140 4.78 16.55 -14.91
CA ASP A 140 4.80 17.43 -13.75
C ASP A 140 4.31 16.73 -12.49
N PHE A 141 4.99 16.96 -11.36
CA PHE A 141 4.57 16.46 -10.06
C PHE A 141 4.41 17.59 -9.04
N THR A 142 3.58 17.34 -8.06
CA THR A 142 3.16 18.30 -7.06
C THR A 142 3.51 17.82 -5.64
N ALA A 143 3.39 18.72 -4.66
CA ALA A 143 3.53 18.34 -3.24
C ALA A 143 2.49 17.26 -2.81
N ARG A 144 1.33 17.22 -3.47
CA ARG A 144 0.31 16.19 -3.23
C ARG A 144 0.79 14.81 -3.68
N ASP A 145 1.46 14.73 -4.82
CA ASP A 145 2.00 13.48 -5.34
C ASP A 145 3.07 12.93 -4.41
N ILE A 146 3.97 13.78 -3.92
CA ILE A 146 4.94 13.42 -2.88
C ILE A 146 4.25 12.95 -1.60
N GLY A 147 3.19 13.65 -1.16
CA GLY A 147 2.38 13.26 -0.01
C GLY A 147 1.69 11.90 -0.19
N GLY A 148 1.34 11.54 -1.45
CA GLY A 148 0.79 10.24 -1.81
C GLY A 148 1.82 9.11 -1.71
N ILE A 149 3.09 9.40 -2.05
CA ILE A 149 4.19 8.44 -1.89
C ILE A 149 4.52 8.23 -0.42
N PHE A 150 4.57 9.30 0.37
CA PHE A 150 4.92 9.29 1.80
C PHE A 150 3.75 9.74 2.67
N PRO A 151 2.65 8.98 2.76
CA PRO A 151 1.45 9.39 3.48
C PRO A 151 1.63 9.39 5.01
N PHE A 152 2.65 8.70 5.50
CA PHE A 152 2.97 8.65 6.92
C PHE A 152 3.81 9.88 7.29
N LYS A 153 3.37 10.64 8.27
CA LYS A 153 4.13 11.81 8.77
C LYS A 153 5.33 11.38 9.63
N ASN A 154 6.13 10.46 9.12
CA ASN A 154 7.33 9.97 9.79
C ASN A 154 8.38 11.08 9.90
N LYS A 155 9.11 11.07 10.99
CA LYS A 155 10.26 11.97 11.18
C LYS A 155 11.53 11.19 10.87
N MET A 156 12.49 11.86 10.26
CA MET A 156 13.84 11.35 10.12
C MET A 156 14.64 11.69 11.39
N CYS A 157 15.47 10.75 11.82
CA CYS A 157 16.40 10.93 12.92
C CYS A 157 17.81 10.61 12.43
N VAL A 158 18.78 11.45 12.73
CA VAL A 158 20.21 11.15 12.54
C VAL A 158 20.74 10.62 13.86
N VAL A 159 21.41 9.47 13.81
CA VAL A 159 21.95 8.79 14.98
C VAL A 159 23.37 8.29 14.69
N GLU A 160 24.20 8.23 15.69
CA GLU A 160 25.49 7.58 15.59
C GLU A 160 25.35 6.10 15.99
N LEU A 161 25.81 5.21 15.11
CA LEU A 161 25.75 3.77 15.32
C LEU A 161 27.13 3.15 15.16
N SER A 162 27.43 2.14 15.97
CA SER A 162 28.54 1.25 15.68
C SER A 162 28.19 0.30 14.52
N GLU A 163 29.20 -0.18 13.81
CA GLU A 163 29.06 -1.17 12.73
C GLU A 163 28.20 -2.37 13.17
N ARG A 164 28.45 -2.91 14.37
CA ARG A 164 27.65 -4.01 14.90
C ARG A 164 26.16 -3.69 14.99
N ARG A 165 25.80 -2.50 15.46
CA ARG A 165 24.41 -2.07 15.57
C ARG A 165 23.77 -1.87 14.20
N LEU A 166 24.53 -1.42 13.22
CA LEU A 166 24.07 -1.30 11.84
C LEU A 166 23.76 -2.69 11.26
N ILE A 167 24.67 -3.65 11.44
CA ILE A 167 24.46 -5.04 11.01
C ILE A 167 23.23 -5.65 11.71
N ASP A 168 23.05 -5.43 13.01
CA ASP A 168 21.88 -5.90 13.75
C ASP A 168 20.58 -5.32 13.15
N ALA A 169 20.58 -4.03 12.80
CA ALA A 169 19.41 -3.37 12.19
C ALA A 169 19.09 -3.94 10.81
N LEU A 170 20.09 -4.17 9.96
CA LEU A 170 19.91 -4.78 8.63
C LEU A 170 19.39 -6.21 8.73
N ASN A 171 19.95 -7.01 9.62
CA ASN A 171 19.48 -8.39 9.87
C ASN A 171 18.03 -8.41 10.36
N HIS A 172 17.68 -7.48 11.27
CA HIS A 172 16.30 -7.34 11.73
C HIS A 172 15.38 -6.92 10.59
N GLY A 173 15.80 -5.95 9.77
CA GLY A 173 15.04 -5.50 8.59
C GLY A 173 14.79 -6.60 7.58
N GLY A 174 15.74 -7.54 7.40
CA GLY A 174 15.61 -8.68 6.50
C GLY A 174 14.89 -9.90 7.10
N SER A 175 14.63 -9.91 8.40
CA SER A 175 14.10 -11.10 9.10
C SER A 175 12.76 -11.59 8.58
N SER A 176 11.92 -10.70 8.06
CA SER A 176 10.62 -11.05 7.48
C SER A 176 10.72 -11.85 6.18
N LEU A 177 11.86 -11.84 5.49
CA LEU A 177 12.07 -12.62 4.26
C LEU A 177 12.10 -14.14 4.52
N VAL A 178 12.49 -14.54 5.72
CA VAL A 178 12.62 -15.94 6.11
C VAL A 178 11.51 -16.41 7.06
N ALA A 179 10.64 -15.51 7.49
CA ALA A 179 9.53 -15.81 8.39
C ALA A 179 8.26 -16.11 7.57
N PRO A 180 7.75 -17.36 7.57
CA PRO A 180 6.65 -17.76 6.68
C PRO A 180 5.33 -17.05 6.97
N ASP A 181 5.14 -16.55 8.18
CA ASP A 181 3.91 -15.91 8.63
C ASP A 181 3.92 -14.38 8.50
N LEU A 182 5.04 -13.79 8.07
CA LEU A 182 5.18 -12.34 7.93
C LEU A 182 5.16 -11.93 6.45
N LYS A 183 4.51 -10.80 6.17
CA LYS A 183 4.65 -10.18 4.85
C LYS A 183 6.09 -9.68 4.70
N PRO A 184 6.78 -10.02 3.60
CA PRO A 184 8.14 -9.57 3.38
C PRO A 184 8.25 -8.06 3.42
N SER A 185 9.26 -7.57 4.13
CA SER A 185 9.60 -6.15 4.17
C SER A 185 11.08 -6.03 4.49
N ILE A 186 11.80 -5.28 3.67
CA ILE A 186 13.22 -5.00 3.88
C ILE A 186 13.46 -3.53 4.14
N LEU A 187 14.64 -3.21 4.60
CA LEU A 187 15.15 -1.84 4.57
C LEU A 187 15.69 -1.53 3.17
N GLN A 188 15.27 -0.42 2.61
CA GLN A 188 15.92 0.21 1.48
C GLN A 188 17.08 1.05 2.02
N VAL A 189 18.21 1.03 1.35
CA VAL A 189 19.48 1.56 1.88
C VAL A 189 20.14 2.49 0.87
N SER A 190 20.84 3.53 1.34
CA SER A 190 21.79 4.32 0.55
C SER A 190 23.07 4.54 1.35
N GLY A 191 24.21 4.63 0.65
CA GLY A 191 25.52 4.88 1.25
C GLY A 191 26.25 3.62 1.69
N MET A 192 25.81 2.43 1.30
CA MET A 192 26.50 1.16 1.51
C MET A 192 26.88 0.55 0.16
N ASN A 193 28.08 -0.02 0.07
CA ASN A 193 28.58 -0.77 -1.09
C ASN A 193 28.74 -2.24 -0.72
#